data_fbd5b0f90c5b321c9c72e7bc6d4b2f0f
#
_entry.id   fbd5b0f90c5b321c9c72e7bc6d4b2f0f
#
_cell.length_a   1.000
_cell.length_b   1.000
_cell.length_c   1.000
_cell.angle_alpha   90.00
_cell.angle_beta   90.00
_cell.angle_gamma   90.00
#
_symmetry.space_group_name_H-M   'P 1'
#
loop_
_entity.id
_entity.type
_entity.pdbx_description
1 polymer ?
#
loop_
_entity_poly.entity_id
_entity_poly.type
_entity_poly.pdbx_seq_one_letter_code
_entity_poly.pdbx_strand_id
1 'polypeptide(L)'
;HIISLCFVLLHLSLSIAHATVVPKQHRLLIINSYNEGAPWSQTLITPIMLQTSSIEDVSADLVHINGTFIRNDSLYNQMEEGIFQRYEKNKPDYLVLIGSIAFTLRDRIQKEWGDIPMILIANEDTYAPREYYFTGRSINMADNKVAPLNDIREQYNFTFIETPDMYKETIDMMIRMLPQMKRIIFAADELYQNQRLDRLIHSYIASEYPNIEYERLVGKEENSKQLQEYLLTDDPTTSILFSTWFYERKNLFGSPTLISGDFQLVASSPQPVFALRGAYINKAGFIGGYFYDQAELEKSLTDIIGQMLQGKKLRDIPFVYSKKSYPLVNYAQLKLDGLDADLCPSNTIFLNKPLTFWQKYRWWIISGTILLLSLVVIAFIIYLFQRKKIALFSAHNTLVCNMPISYTQAKVAFDEKGEAIDIKYQAGNSLFNNLFTTNEENDMNKNSLSQIDCLPRFIKMVFKEKQAITFTHYFKTTHTFYEFIICQSSEKHTIDIF
;
A
#
# COMPACT_ATOMS: atom_id res chain seq x y z
N HIS A 1 -45.06 -7.06 -47.66
CA HIS A 1 -44.48 -5.74 -47.39
C HIS A 1 -45.27 -4.92 -46.34
N ILE A 2 -46.63 -4.99 -46.35
CA ILE A 2 -47.48 -4.25 -45.38
C ILE A 2 -47.34 -4.81 -43.96
N ILE A 3 -47.25 -6.15 -43.78
CA ILE A 3 -47.09 -6.82 -42.47
C ILE A 3 -45.71 -6.48 -41.86
N SER A 4 -44.66 -6.37 -42.70
CA SER A 4 -43.31 -6.01 -42.24
C SER A 4 -43.22 -4.53 -41.75
N LEU A 5 -44.00 -3.62 -42.41
CA LEU A 5 -44.09 -2.23 -42.02
C LEU A 5 -44.86 -2.04 -40.70
N CYS A 6 -45.92 -2.83 -40.47
CA CYS A 6 -46.66 -2.82 -39.20
C CYS A 6 -45.83 -3.33 -38.02
N PHE A 7 -44.95 -4.32 -38.24
CA PHE A 7 -44.03 -4.80 -37.17
C PHE A 7 -42.96 -3.75 -36.83
N VAL A 8 -42.40 -3.03 -37.82
CA VAL A 8 -41.43 -1.98 -37.56
C VAL A 8 -42.09 -0.80 -36.85
N LEU A 9 -43.33 -0.41 -37.24
CA LEU A 9 -44.06 0.66 -36.54
C LEU A 9 -44.49 0.24 -35.12
N LEU A 10 -44.80 -1.03 -34.87
CA LEU A 10 -45.11 -1.54 -33.52
C LEU A 10 -43.86 -1.61 -32.62
N HIS A 11 -42.68 -1.96 -33.16
CA HIS A 11 -41.42 -1.85 -32.45
C HIS A 11 -40.98 -0.42 -32.17
N LEU A 12 -41.22 0.53 -33.09
CA LEU A 12 -40.96 1.94 -32.83
C LEU A 12 -41.91 2.53 -31.77
N SER A 13 -43.18 2.13 -31.74
CA SER A 13 -44.14 2.61 -30.73
C SER A 13 -43.89 2.00 -29.35
N LEU A 14 -43.40 0.74 -29.25
CA LEU A 14 -42.97 0.17 -27.98
C LEU A 14 -41.66 0.79 -27.45
N SER A 15 -40.78 1.27 -28.32
CA SER A 15 -39.54 1.98 -27.91
C SER A 15 -39.81 3.40 -27.42
N ILE A 16 -40.94 4.02 -27.73
CA ILE A 16 -41.31 5.38 -27.27
C ILE A 16 -42.06 5.33 -25.91
N ALA A 17 -42.57 4.18 -25.50
CA ALA A 17 -43.33 4.03 -24.26
C ALA A 17 -42.48 3.76 -23.01
N HIS A 18 -41.17 3.64 -23.12
CA HIS A 18 -40.28 3.80 -21.98
C HIS A 18 -39.97 5.29 -21.84
N ALA A 19 -40.92 6.07 -21.32
CA ALA A 19 -40.59 7.24 -20.58
C ALA A 19 -39.70 6.75 -19.43
N THR A 20 -38.41 6.77 -19.63
CA THR A 20 -37.46 6.71 -18.52
C THR A 20 -37.87 7.83 -17.58
N VAL A 21 -38.53 7.47 -16.49
CA VAL A 21 -38.57 8.33 -15.31
C VAL A 21 -37.10 8.54 -15.00
N VAL A 22 -36.56 9.67 -15.45
CA VAL A 22 -35.20 10.09 -15.06
C VAL A 22 -35.28 10.13 -13.53
N PRO A 23 -34.56 9.22 -12.83
CA PRO A 23 -34.61 9.25 -11.38
C PRO A 23 -34.27 10.67 -10.93
N LYS A 24 -35.00 11.17 -9.95
CA LYS A 24 -34.76 12.51 -9.42
C LYS A 24 -33.34 12.54 -8.88
N GLN A 25 -32.43 13.12 -9.61
CA GLN A 25 -31.03 13.21 -9.22
C GLN A 25 -30.94 14.14 -7.99
N HIS A 26 -30.52 13.57 -6.87
CA HIS A 26 -30.24 14.33 -5.65
C HIS A 26 -28.97 15.16 -5.84
N ARG A 27 -28.98 16.39 -5.35
CA ARG A 27 -27.88 17.34 -5.47
C ARG A 27 -27.25 17.59 -4.11
N LEU A 28 -26.01 17.15 -3.96
CA LEU A 28 -25.16 17.47 -2.82
C LEU A 28 -24.32 18.69 -3.17
N LEU A 29 -24.42 19.76 -2.40
CA LEU A 29 -23.54 20.92 -2.54
C LEU A 29 -22.52 20.96 -1.40
N ILE A 30 -21.25 20.96 -1.74
CA ILE A 30 -20.13 21.16 -0.81
C ILE A 30 -19.78 22.64 -0.81
N ILE A 31 -19.91 23.32 0.33
CA ILE A 31 -19.49 24.72 0.49
C ILE A 31 -18.22 24.72 1.36
N ASN A 32 -17.10 25.00 0.73
CA ASN A 32 -15.80 25.04 1.39
C ASN A 32 -15.40 26.46 1.76
N SER A 33 -15.18 26.72 3.05
CA SER A 33 -14.74 28.04 3.57
C SER A 33 -13.39 28.49 3.02
N TYR A 34 -12.55 27.57 2.57
CA TYR A 34 -11.17 27.79 2.17
C TYR A 34 -11.02 27.94 0.65
N ASN A 35 -9.82 28.27 0.20
CA ASN A 35 -9.48 28.29 -1.21
C ASN A 35 -9.30 26.87 -1.79
N GLU A 36 -9.29 26.76 -3.12
CA GLU A 36 -9.13 25.51 -3.83
C GLU A 36 -7.82 24.76 -3.49
N GLY A 37 -6.73 25.52 -3.25
CA GLY A 37 -5.43 24.96 -2.92
C GLY A 37 -5.20 24.64 -1.43
N ALA A 38 -6.20 24.77 -0.56
CA ALA A 38 -6.03 24.52 0.87
C ALA A 38 -5.88 23.02 1.15
N PRO A 39 -4.70 22.51 1.56
CA PRO A 39 -4.44 21.06 1.66
C PRO A 39 -5.39 20.36 2.64
N TRP A 40 -5.75 21.02 3.74
CA TRP A 40 -6.64 20.47 4.76
C TRP A 40 -8.04 20.20 4.21
N SER A 41 -8.64 21.16 3.50
CA SER A 41 -9.98 20.95 2.96
C SER A 41 -10.03 19.91 1.85
N GLN A 42 -8.94 19.73 1.09
CA GLN A 42 -8.86 18.70 0.06
C GLN A 42 -8.90 17.28 0.66
N THR A 43 -8.35 17.07 1.86
CA THR A 43 -8.45 15.78 2.55
C THR A 43 -9.90 15.42 2.94
N LEU A 44 -10.80 16.38 3.03
CA LEU A 44 -12.22 16.19 3.29
C LEU A 44 -13.05 16.11 1.99
N ILE A 45 -12.77 17.00 1.04
CA ILE A 45 -13.53 17.10 -0.23
C ILE A 45 -13.36 15.82 -1.06
N THR A 46 -12.14 15.30 -1.17
CA THR A 46 -11.84 14.13 -2.02
C THR A 46 -12.66 12.90 -1.63
N PRO A 47 -12.69 12.44 -0.36
CA PRO A 47 -13.53 11.31 0.06
C PRO A 47 -15.02 11.54 -0.20
N ILE A 48 -15.54 12.76 0.03
CA ILE A 48 -16.95 13.10 -0.22
C ILE A 48 -17.27 12.94 -1.71
N MET A 49 -16.45 13.51 -2.57
CA MET A 49 -16.64 13.45 -4.02
C MET A 49 -16.56 12.00 -4.54
N LEU A 50 -15.61 11.20 -4.04
CA LEU A 50 -15.49 9.78 -4.39
C LEU A 50 -16.70 8.97 -3.94
N GLN A 51 -17.16 9.18 -2.72
CA GLN A 51 -18.34 8.49 -2.18
C GLN A 51 -19.58 8.83 -2.99
N THR A 52 -19.83 10.12 -3.25
CA THR A 52 -21.03 10.56 -3.99
C THR A 52 -20.99 10.11 -5.44
N SER A 53 -19.83 10.07 -6.10
CA SER A 53 -19.69 9.57 -7.47
C SER A 53 -19.99 8.08 -7.62
N SER A 54 -19.98 7.31 -6.53
CA SER A 54 -20.31 5.88 -6.51
C SER A 54 -21.82 5.60 -6.37
N ILE A 55 -22.65 6.65 -6.19
CA ILE A 55 -24.11 6.56 -5.98
C ILE A 55 -24.81 7.08 -7.24
N GLU A 56 -25.56 6.21 -7.93
CA GLU A 56 -26.16 6.52 -9.26
C GLU A 56 -27.05 7.75 -9.28
N ASP A 57 -27.78 8.03 -8.21
CA ASP A 57 -28.79 9.09 -8.14
C ASP A 57 -28.31 10.37 -7.43
N VAL A 58 -27.00 10.52 -7.21
CA VAL A 58 -26.45 11.67 -6.49
C VAL A 58 -25.41 12.39 -7.37
N SER A 59 -25.61 13.71 -7.55
CA SER A 59 -24.59 14.59 -8.11
C SER A 59 -24.01 15.48 -7.02
N ALA A 60 -22.68 15.64 -7.01
CA ALA A 60 -22.00 16.56 -6.10
C ALA A 60 -21.47 17.78 -6.85
N ASP A 61 -21.70 18.96 -6.29
CA ASP A 61 -21.14 20.23 -6.74
C ASP A 61 -20.31 20.86 -5.63
N LEU A 62 -19.33 21.69 -5.98
CA LEU A 62 -18.36 22.27 -5.05
C LEU A 62 -18.24 23.77 -5.26
N VAL A 63 -18.30 24.52 -4.16
CA VAL A 63 -18.04 25.96 -4.12
C VAL A 63 -16.98 26.28 -3.09
N HIS A 64 -16.00 27.07 -3.49
CA HIS A 64 -14.98 27.64 -2.61
C HIS A 64 -15.34 29.09 -2.26
N ILE A 65 -15.52 29.39 -0.98
CA ILE A 65 -15.83 30.74 -0.49
C ILE A 65 -14.59 31.65 -0.55
N ASN A 66 -13.39 31.06 -0.45
CA ASN A 66 -12.14 31.82 -0.30
C ASN A 66 -12.16 32.78 0.90
N GLY A 67 -12.58 32.31 2.06
CA GLY A 67 -12.83 33.10 3.26
C GLY A 67 -11.68 34.02 3.69
N THR A 68 -10.45 33.66 3.37
CA THR A 68 -9.23 34.49 3.63
C THR A 68 -9.27 35.86 2.94
N PHE A 69 -10.10 36.02 1.90
CA PHE A 69 -10.27 37.31 1.21
C PHE A 69 -11.44 38.13 1.70
N ILE A 70 -12.28 37.59 2.61
CA ILE A 70 -13.47 38.29 3.15
C ILE A 70 -13.01 39.16 4.31
N ARG A 71 -13.11 40.48 4.16
CA ARG A 71 -12.66 41.48 5.13
C ARG A 71 -13.77 42.36 5.70
N ASN A 72 -14.87 42.41 5.02
CA ASN A 72 -16.00 43.30 5.38
C ASN A 72 -17.31 42.74 4.87
N ASP A 73 -18.37 43.34 5.31
CA ASP A 73 -19.75 42.98 4.92
C ASP A 73 -20.02 43.06 3.41
N SER A 74 -19.39 44.00 2.71
CA SER A 74 -19.58 44.14 1.25
C SER A 74 -19.07 42.92 0.50
N LEU A 75 -17.85 42.46 0.81
CA LEU A 75 -17.26 41.23 0.20
C LEU A 75 -18.01 39.96 0.62
N TYR A 76 -18.45 39.92 1.89
CA TYR A 76 -19.26 38.81 2.37
C TYR A 76 -20.59 38.73 1.60
N ASN A 77 -21.34 39.88 1.52
CA ASN A 77 -22.63 39.92 0.83
C ASN A 77 -22.46 39.59 -0.68
N GLN A 78 -21.39 40.01 -1.31
CA GLN A 78 -21.10 39.65 -2.72
C GLN A 78 -20.89 38.17 -2.87
N MET A 79 -20.11 37.55 -2.00
CA MET A 79 -19.88 36.10 -1.99
C MET A 79 -21.18 35.34 -1.76
N GLU A 80 -21.93 35.74 -0.72
CA GLU A 80 -23.20 35.12 -0.37
C GLU A 80 -24.20 35.22 -1.54
N GLU A 81 -24.40 36.43 -2.12
CA GLU A 81 -25.27 36.64 -3.27
C GLU A 81 -24.88 35.78 -4.45
N GLY A 82 -23.59 35.70 -4.76
CA GLY A 82 -23.08 34.88 -5.85
C GLY A 82 -23.39 33.38 -5.73
N ILE A 83 -23.33 32.84 -4.49
CA ILE A 83 -23.73 31.46 -4.21
C ILE A 83 -25.23 31.28 -4.46
N PHE A 84 -26.08 32.12 -3.88
CA PHE A 84 -27.52 31.94 -3.95
C PHE A 84 -28.04 32.15 -5.37
N GLN A 85 -27.52 33.11 -6.15
CA GLN A 85 -27.83 33.31 -7.57
C GLN A 85 -27.44 32.09 -8.42
N ARG A 86 -26.27 31.50 -8.18
CA ARG A 86 -25.81 30.31 -8.93
C ARG A 86 -26.76 29.13 -8.76
N TYR A 87 -27.33 28.96 -7.57
CA TYR A 87 -28.20 27.83 -7.25
C TYR A 87 -29.71 28.20 -7.20
N GLU A 88 -30.10 29.38 -7.64
CA GLU A 88 -31.49 29.81 -7.64
C GLU A 88 -32.44 28.83 -8.33
N LYS A 89 -32.07 28.40 -9.55
CA LYS A 89 -32.88 27.47 -10.37
C LYS A 89 -32.66 26.00 -10.02
N ASN A 90 -31.55 25.69 -9.40
CA ASN A 90 -31.11 24.32 -9.15
C ASN A 90 -30.67 24.16 -7.70
N LYS A 91 -31.62 24.33 -6.77
CA LYS A 91 -31.35 24.23 -5.32
C LYS A 91 -30.75 22.87 -4.94
N PRO A 92 -29.80 22.82 -4.02
CA PRO A 92 -29.29 21.56 -3.49
C PRO A 92 -30.35 20.87 -2.61
N ASP A 93 -30.29 19.53 -2.59
CA ASP A 93 -31.08 18.71 -1.66
C ASP A 93 -30.34 18.45 -0.35
N TYR A 94 -28.99 18.49 -0.39
CA TYR A 94 -28.09 18.21 0.73
C TYR A 94 -26.90 19.15 0.74
N LEU A 95 -26.38 19.44 1.93
CA LEU A 95 -25.22 20.33 2.09
C LEU A 95 -24.13 19.67 2.93
N VAL A 96 -22.87 19.89 2.53
CA VAL A 96 -21.68 19.70 3.36
C VAL A 96 -20.97 21.04 3.49
N LEU A 97 -20.90 21.54 4.71
CA LEU A 97 -20.29 22.83 5.04
C LEU A 97 -18.92 22.58 5.68
N ILE A 98 -17.85 22.96 5.00
CA ILE A 98 -16.47 22.77 5.48
C ILE A 98 -15.96 24.11 6.01
N GLY A 99 -15.73 24.18 7.33
CA GLY A 99 -15.29 25.35 8.05
C GLY A 99 -16.42 26.29 8.47
N SER A 100 -16.13 27.07 9.51
CA SER A 100 -17.15 27.89 10.21
C SER A 100 -17.73 29.01 9.35
N ILE A 101 -16.99 29.54 8.36
CA ILE A 101 -17.52 30.60 7.45
C ILE A 101 -18.70 30.07 6.63
N ALA A 102 -18.60 28.84 6.10
CA ALA A 102 -19.69 28.23 5.35
C ALA A 102 -20.96 28.11 6.18
N PHE A 103 -20.83 27.88 7.49
CA PHE A 103 -21.99 27.81 8.42
C PHE A 103 -22.64 29.15 8.70
N THR A 104 -22.01 30.28 8.45
CA THR A 104 -22.61 31.59 8.55
C THR A 104 -23.77 31.81 7.56
N LEU A 105 -23.82 31.00 6.49
CA LEU A 105 -24.88 31.04 5.47
C LEU A 105 -26.20 30.40 5.91
N ARG A 106 -26.23 29.70 7.06
CA ARG A 106 -27.35 28.85 7.53
C ARG A 106 -28.72 29.54 7.52
N ASP A 107 -28.77 30.84 7.96
CA ASP A 107 -30.02 31.59 8.04
C ASP A 107 -30.63 31.83 6.64
N ARG A 108 -29.78 32.19 5.67
CA ARG A 108 -30.20 32.38 4.29
C ARG A 108 -30.53 31.07 3.60
N ILE A 109 -29.74 30.00 3.86
CA ILE A 109 -30.03 28.63 3.40
C ILE A 109 -31.45 28.24 3.84
N GLN A 110 -31.78 28.36 5.12
CA GLN A 110 -33.11 28.02 5.64
C GLN A 110 -34.20 28.85 4.99
N LYS A 111 -33.97 30.17 4.83
CA LYS A 111 -34.95 31.09 4.24
C LYS A 111 -35.20 30.78 2.74
N GLU A 112 -34.19 30.54 1.94
CA GLU A 112 -34.30 30.41 0.48
C GLU A 112 -34.42 28.98 -0.02
N TRP A 113 -33.75 28.03 0.66
CA TRP A 113 -33.73 26.63 0.24
C TRP A 113 -34.56 25.71 1.15
N GLY A 114 -34.94 26.17 2.38
CA GLY A 114 -35.75 25.41 3.32
C GLY A 114 -34.95 24.63 4.35
N ASP A 115 -35.56 23.65 5.01
CA ASP A 115 -34.95 22.81 6.07
C ASP A 115 -34.05 21.71 5.46
N ILE A 116 -33.05 22.13 4.68
CA ILE A 116 -32.12 21.21 3.99
C ILE A 116 -31.17 20.57 4.99
N PRO A 117 -30.93 19.24 4.90
CA PRO A 117 -29.92 18.56 5.72
C PRO A 117 -28.52 19.09 5.47
N MET A 118 -27.81 19.48 6.57
CA MET A 118 -26.47 20.06 6.51
C MET A 118 -25.49 19.27 7.39
N ILE A 119 -24.34 18.87 6.87
CA ILE A 119 -23.22 18.35 7.64
C ILE A 119 -22.22 19.48 7.82
N LEU A 120 -21.97 19.90 9.05
CA LEU A 120 -20.92 20.87 9.35
C LEU A 120 -19.64 20.14 9.78
N ILE A 121 -18.51 20.45 9.12
CA ILE A 121 -17.18 19.97 9.51
C ILE A 121 -16.36 21.18 9.91
N ALA A 122 -16.01 21.31 11.19
CA ALA A 122 -15.24 22.43 11.69
C ALA A 122 -14.37 22.04 12.90
N ASN A 123 -13.50 22.96 13.30
CA ASN A 123 -12.55 22.72 14.40
C ASN A 123 -13.17 22.84 15.80
N GLU A 124 -14.39 23.34 15.88
CA GLU A 124 -15.04 23.65 17.14
C GLU A 124 -16.56 23.49 17.05
N ASP A 125 -17.17 23.15 18.18
CA ASP A 125 -18.61 23.00 18.34
C ASP A 125 -19.32 24.33 18.74
N THR A 126 -18.73 25.45 18.34
CA THR A 126 -19.24 26.78 18.57
C THR A 126 -19.44 27.56 17.27
N TYR A 127 -20.28 28.58 17.31
CA TYR A 127 -20.43 29.51 16.21
C TYR A 127 -20.32 30.95 16.70
N ALA A 128 -19.89 31.82 15.80
CA ALA A 128 -19.73 33.24 16.05
C ALA A 128 -20.46 34.06 14.98
N PRO A 129 -20.71 35.35 15.21
CA PRO A 129 -21.19 36.29 14.20
C PRO A 129 -20.23 36.30 12.99
N ARG A 130 -20.79 36.49 11.77
CA ARG A 130 -20.01 36.43 10.51
C ARG A 130 -18.80 37.35 10.49
N GLU A 131 -18.90 38.52 11.11
CA GLU A 131 -17.86 39.52 11.19
C GLU A 131 -16.62 39.05 11.96
N TYR A 132 -16.71 37.97 12.77
CA TYR A 132 -15.57 37.39 13.47
C TYR A 132 -14.64 36.62 12.53
N TYR A 133 -15.17 36.15 11.41
CA TYR A 133 -14.42 35.41 10.41
C TYR A 133 -13.78 36.32 9.35
N PHE A 134 -13.95 37.64 9.43
CA PHE A 134 -13.33 38.59 8.49
C PHE A 134 -11.82 38.67 8.72
N THR A 135 -11.03 38.50 7.66
CA THR A 135 -9.58 38.57 7.72
C THR A 135 -9.11 40.00 8.11
N GLY A 136 -8.05 40.07 8.94
CA GLY A 136 -7.46 41.32 9.41
C GLY A 136 -8.24 42.02 10.51
N ARG A 137 -9.29 41.37 11.05
CA ARG A 137 -10.06 41.90 12.18
C ARG A 137 -9.54 41.32 13.51
N SER A 138 -9.08 42.22 14.40
CA SER A 138 -8.81 41.83 15.77
C SER A 138 -10.14 41.68 16.53
N ILE A 139 -10.37 40.54 17.16
CA ILE A 139 -11.60 40.19 17.80
C ILE A 139 -11.44 40.34 19.30
N ASN A 140 -12.32 41.16 19.90
CA ASN A 140 -12.47 41.15 21.34
C ASN A 140 -13.29 39.92 21.75
N MET A 141 -12.58 38.86 22.10
CA MET A 141 -13.20 37.58 22.46
C MET A 141 -13.85 37.61 23.87
N ALA A 142 -13.71 38.67 24.61
CA ALA A 142 -14.50 38.92 25.84
C ALA A 142 -15.97 39.27 25.54
N ASP A 143 -16.30 39.65 24.30
CA ASP A 143 -17.66 39.87 23.86
C ASP A 143 -18.41 38.54 23.73
N ASN A 144 -19.12 38.08 24.69
CA ASN A 144 -19.91 36.84 24.77
C ASN A 144 -20.83 36.53 23.57
N LYS A 145 -20.36 36.70 22.33
CA LYS A 145 -21.10 36.48 21.08
C LYS A 145 -20.86 35.10 20.48
N VAL A 146 -19.92 34.35 21.05
CA VAL A 146 -19.66 32.98 20.64
C VAL A 146 -20.58 32.06 21.43
N ALA A 147 -21.33 31.21 20.75
CA ALA A 147 -22.29 30.32 21.36
C ALA A 147 -22.12 28.87 20.91
N PRO A 148 -22.54 27.90 21.73
CA PRO A 148 -22.48 26.49 21.35
C PRO A 148 -23.40 26.17 20.16
N LEU A 149 -22.98 25.30 19.27
CA LEU A 149 -23.80 24.79 18.16
C LEU A 149 -25.06 24.07 18.66
N ASN A 150 -25.03 23.47 19.85
CA ASN A 150 -26.18 22.83 20.46
C ASN A 150 -27.35 23.79 20.71
N ASP A 151 -27.10 25.08 20.95
CA ASP A 151 -28.15 26.08 21.21
C ASP A 151 -29.07 26.30 20.02
N ILE A 152 -28.59 26.00 18.80
CA ILE A 152 -29.32 26.20 17.55
C ILE A 152 -29.67 24.88 16.83
N ARG A 153 -29.41 23.76 17.46
CA ARG A 153 -29.57 22.43 16.83
C ARG A 153 -31.04 22.18 16.42
N GLU A 154 -31.99 22.60 17.21
CA GLU A 154 -33.42 22.44 16.91
C GLU A 154 -33.92 23.40 15.83
N GLN A 155 -33.17 24.47 15.55
CA GLN A 155 -33.57 25.49 14.57
C GLN A 155 -33.21 25.07 13.15
N TYR A 156 -32.17 24.28 12.97
CA TYR A 156 -31.63 23.86 11.67
C TYR A 156 -31.47 22.34 11.59
N ASN A 157 -31.66 21.76 10.41
CA ASN A 157 -31.47 20.34 10.20
C ASN A 157 -29.98 20.03 9.93
N PHE A 158 -29.17 20.04 10.99
CA PHE A 158 -27.74 19.80 10.83
C PHE A 158 -27.15 18.84 11.88
N THR A 159 -26.01 18.26 11.56
CA THR A 159 -25.10 17.62 12.49
C THR A 159 -23.69 18.18 12.32
N PHE A 160 -22.82 17.90 13.26
CA PHE A 160 -21.47 18.43 13.33
C PHE A 160 -20.44 17.30 13.45
N ILE A 161 -19.32 17.43 12.73
CA ILE A 161 -18.16 16.59 12.85
C ILE A 161 -16.95 17.45 13.22
N GLU A 162 -16.35 17.16 14.35
CA GLU A 162 -15.19 17.89 14.85
C GLU A 162 -13.90 17.48 14.14
N THR A 163 -13.09 18.49 13.80
CA THR A 163 -11.69 18.34 13.35
C THR A 163 -10.78 19.13 14.30
N PRO A 164 -10.54 18.60 15.51
CA PRO A 164 -9.92 19.37 16.58
C PRO A 164 -8.48 19.74 16.29
N ASP A 165 -8.05 20.88 16.82
CA ASP A 165 -6.66 21.28 16.88
C ASP A 165 -6.01 20.61 18.11
N MET A 166 -5.17 19.62 17.92
CA MET A 166 -4.51 18.85 18.99
C MET A 166 -3.34 19.64 19.60
N TYR A 167 -3.62 20.89 20.05
CA TYR A 167 -2.56 21.79 20.54
C TYR A 167 -1.99 21.34 21.88
N LYS A 168 -2.80 20.79 22.79
CA LYS A 168 -2.33 20.30 24.10
C LYS A 168 -1.35 19.16 23.94
N GLU A 169 -1.76 18.13 23.22
CA GLU A 169 -0.95 16.95 22.96
C GLU A 169 0.32 17.30 22.18
N THR A 170 0.24 18.28 21.28
CA THR A 170 1.43 18.77 20.53
C THR A 170 2.39 19.49 21.46
N ILE A 171 1.92 20.36 22.36
CA ILE A 171 2.76 21.06 23.36
C ILE A 171 3.41 20.06 24.32
N ASP A 172 2.64 19.09 24.83
CA ASP A 172 3.16 18.02 25.70
C ASP A 172 4.27 17.22 25.01
N MET A 173 4.09 16.92 23.73
CA MET A 173 5.11 16.27 22.91
C MET A 173 6.35 17.16 22.73
N MET A 174 6.17 18.46 22.46
CA MET A 174 7.28 19.41 22.33
C MET A 174 8.14 19.43 23.60
N ILE A 175 7.51 19.59 24.75
CA ILE A 175 8.19 19.66 26.07
C ILE A 175 8.91 18.35 26.38
N ARG A 176 8.29 17.22 26.07
CA ARG A 176 8.92 15.90 26.24
C ARG A 176 10.14 15.71 25.35
N MET A 177 10.07 16.15 24.09
CA MET A 177 11.14 15.99 23.10
C MET A 177 12.28 17.01 23.29
N LEU A 178 11.97 18.14 23.92
CA LEU A 178 12.88 19.28 24.13
C LEU A 178 12.95 19.64 25.62
N PRO A 179 13.55 18.80 26.48
CA PRO A 179 13.53 19.01 27.93
C PRO A 179 14.27 20.29 28.39
N GLN A 180 15.13 20.87 27.55
CA GLN A 180 15.78 22.16 27.80
C GLN A 180 14.95 23.38 27.36
N MET A 181 13.79 23.18 26.74
CA MET A 181 12.93 24.26 26.22
C MET A 181 12.44 25.18 27.35
N LYS A 182 12.56 26.49 27.14
CA LYS A 182 12.09 27.54 28.03
C LYS A 182 11.07 28.46 27.40
N ARG A 183 10.97 28.44 26.06
CA ARG A 183 10.13 29.36 25.29
C ARG A 183 9.43 28.67 24.14
N ILE A 184 8.15 28.95 23.99
CA ILE A 184 7.34 28.55 22.84
C ILE A 184 6.87 29.81 22.12
N ILE A 185 7.18 29.89 20.82
CA ILE A 185 6.67 30.93 19.92
C ILE A 185 5.53 30.33 19.12
N PHE A 186 4.30 30.83 19.30
CA PHE A 186 3.16 30.45 18.48
C PHE A 186 3.08 31.35 17.25
N ALA A 187 3.50 30.84 16.10
CA ALA A 187 3.48 31.53 14.82
C ALA A 187 2.20 31.18 14.04
N ALA A 188 1.31 32.17 13.88
CA ALA A 188 0.08 31.99 13.13
C ALA A 188 -0.51 33.33 12.66
N ASP A 189 -1.38 33.29 11.64
CA ASP A 189 -2.07 34.47 11.10
C ASP A 189 -3.18 35.02 12.02
N GLU A 190 -3.86 36.09 11.55
CA GLU A 190 -4.96 36.76 12.26
C GLU A 190 -6.34 36.15 12.03
N LEU A 191 -6.44 34.97 11.41
CA LEU A 191 -7.74 34.31 11.24
C LEU A 191 -8.37 34.00 12.61
N TYR A 192 -9.69 34.06 12.70
CA TYR A 192 -10.46 33.81 13.93
C TYR A 192 -10.00 32.55 14.67
N GLN A 193 -9.81 31.45 13.94
CA GLN A 193 -9.37 30.18 14.51
C GLN A 193 -8.01 30.30 15.23
N ASN A 194 -7.08 31.05 14.67
CA ASN A 194 -5.75 31.24 15.27
C ASN A 194 -5.77 32.22 16.44
N GLN A 195 -6.64 33.24 16.41
CA GLN A 195 -6.87 34.12 17.56
C GLN A 195 -7.49 33.36 18.75
N ARG A 196 -8.38 32.41 18.45
CA ARG A 196 -8.92 31.52 19.47
C ARG A 196 -7.89 30.55 20.00
N LEU A 197 -7.11 29.89 19.12
CA LEU A 197 -6.02 29.00 19.51
C LEU A 197 -4.96 29.69 20.37
N ASP A 198 -4.59 30.91 20.02
CA ASP A 198 -3.66 31.71 20.81
C ASP A 198 -4.06 31.76 22.30
N ARG A 199 -5.32 32.07 22.59
CA ARG A 199 -5.81 32.11 23.99
C ARG A 199 -5.85 30.73 24.65
N LEU A 200 -6.26 29.71 23.91
CA LEU A 200 -6.31 28.34 24.43
C LEU A 200 -4.90 27.84 24.76
N ILE A 201 -3.96 28.10 23.87
CA ILE A 201 -2.54 27.73 24.04
C ILE A 201 -1.94 28.51 25.22
N HIS A 202 -2.13 29.85 25.26
CA HIS A 202 -1.65 30.67 26.36
C HIS A 202 -2.22 30.21 27.72
N SER A 203 -3.52 29.97 27.80
CA SER A 203 -4.15 29.45 29.02
C SER A 203 -3.61 28.07 29.41
N TYR A 204 -3.39 27.17 28.44
CA TYR A 204 -2.86 25.84 28.70
C TYR A 204 -1.41 25.89 29.19
N ILE A 205 -0.55 26.67 28.54
CA ILE A 205 0.85 26.83 28.97
C ILE A 205 0.91 27.48 30.35
N ALA A 206 0.12 28.52 30.61
CA ALA A 206 0.10 29.19 31.91
C ALA A 206 -0.36 28.26 33.05
N SER A 207 -1.26 27.29 32.79
CA SER A 207 -1.74 26.36 33.82
C SER A 207 -0.81 25.16 34.02
N GLU A 208 -0.36 24.52 32.93
CA GLU A 208 0.37 23.26 33.00
C GLU A 208 1.90 23.46 33.02
N TYR A 209 2.39 24.53 32.41
CA TYR A 209 3.83 24.79 32.21
C TYR A 209 4.22 26.24 32.54
N PRO A 210 3.96 26.72 33.78
CA PRO A 210 4.16 28.14 34.14
C PRO A 210 5.60 28.65 34.02
N ASN A 211 6.58 27.76 33.88
CA ASN A 211 7.98 28.11 33.66
C ASN A 211 8.36 28.26 32.19
N ILE A 212 7.42 28.00 31.26
CA ILE A 212 7.64 28.18 29.82
C ILE A 212 7.13 29.55 29.41
N GLU A 213 8.01 30.36 28.84
CA GLU A 213 7.62 31.62 28.23
C GLU A 213 6.80 31.41 26.96
N TYR A 214 5.67 32.09 26.85
CA TYR A 214 4.83 32.04 25.67
C TYR A 214 4.86 33.36 24.92
N GLU A 215 5.09 33.30 23.63
CA GLU A 215 5.03 34.46 22.72
C GLU A 215 4.13 34.19 21.54
N ARG A 216 3.26 35.16 21.22
CA ARG A 216 2.42 35.15 20.03
C ARG A 216 3.07 35.94 18.90
N LEU A 217 3.37 35.29 17.79
CA LEU A 217 3.82 35.93 16.56
C LEU A 217 2.68 35.91 15.53
N VAL A 218 2.23 37.10 15.12
CA VAL A 218 1.08 37.26 14.24
C VAL A 218 1.53 37.37 12.79
N GLY A 219 0.89 36.64 11.88
CA GLY A 219 1.17 36.65 10.45
C GLY A 219 0.74 37.96 9.77
N LYS A 220 1.66 38.92 9.73
CA LYS A 220 1.55 40.20 9.04
C LYS A 220 2.81 40.45 8.22
N GLU A 221 2.72 41.30 7.20
CA GLU A 221 3.89 41.67 6.39
C GLU A 221 5.06 42.21 7.25
N GLU A 222 4.75 43.10 8.21
CA GLU A 222 5.70 43.70 9.15
C GLU A 222 6.38 42.65 10.07
N ASN A 223 5.68 41.59 10.42
CA ASN A 223 6.17 40.52 11.29
C ASN A 223 6.93 39.42 10.56
N SER A 224 6.95 39.43 9.23
CA SER A 224 7.64 38.41 8.44
C SER A 224 9.15 38.41 8.69
N LYS A 225 9.74 39.58 8.95
CA LYS A 225 11.15 39.69 9.38
C LYS A 225 11.40 39.09 10.75
N GLN A 226 10.48 39.31 11.70
CA GLN A 226 10.60 38.76 13.04
C GLN A 226 10.44 37.22 13.00
N LEU A 227 9.51 36.71 12.21
CA LEU A 227 9.41 35.24 11.97
C LEU A 227 10.73 34.72 11.39
N GLN A 228 11.29 35.40 10.41
CA GLN A 228 12.58 35.05 9.80
C GLN A 228 13.70 35.04 10.81
N GLU A 229 13.80 36.08 11.66
CA GLU A 229 14.77 36.15 12.74
C GLU A 229 14.65 34.97 13.70
N TYR A 230 13.44 34.64 14.15
CA TYR A 230 13.22 33.49 15.01
C TYR A 230 13.58 32.17 14.34
N LEU A 231 13.17 31.98 13.08
CA LEU A 231 13.45 30.74 12.33
C LEU A 231 14.95 30.56 12.05
N LEU A 232 15.76 31.64 11.97
CA LEU A 232 17.20 31.56 11.66
C LEU A 232 18.09 31.69 12.90
N THR A 233 17.54 31.96 14.07
CA THR A 233 18.29 32.00 15.32
C THR A 233 18.55 30.61 15.85
N ASP A 234 19.75 30.26 16.20
CA ASP A 234 20.11 29.01 16.87
C ASP A 234 20.02 29.17 18.39
N ASP A 235 18.82 28.93 18.92
CA ASP A 235 18.55 28.93 20.36
C ASP A 235 17.89 27.60 20.78
N PRO A 236 18.65 26.68 21.39
CA PRO A 236 18.15 25.37 21.76
C PRO A 236 17.07 25.39 22.86
N THR A 237 16.85 26.55 23.50
CA THR A 237 15.80 26.72 24.51
C THR A 237 14.47 27.23 23.94
N THR A 238 14.43 27.57 22.66
CA THR A 238 13.25 28.09 21.97
C THR A 238 12.73 27.07 20.96
N SER A 239 11.43 26.89 20.84
CA SER A 239 10.78 26.10 19.80
C SER A 239 9.57 26.84 19.22
N ILE A 240 9.28 26.58 17.96
CA ILE A 240 8.19 27.23 17.23
C ILE A 240 7.02 26.25 17.08
N LEU A 241 5.83 26.68 17.52
CA LEU A 241 4.57 26.02 17.24
C LEU A 241 3.89 26.76 16.09
N PHE A 242 3.78 26.12 14.93
CA PHE A 242 3.30 26.72 13.71
C PHE A 242 1.87 26.24 13.38
N SER A 243 0.97 27.18 13.07
CA SER A 243 -0.35 26.86 12.56
C SER A 243 -0.46 27.18 11.07
N THR A 244 -0.90 28.40 10.74
CA THR A 244 -0.97 28.90 9.35
C THR A 244 -0.37 30.30 9.31
N TRP A 245 0.17 30.69 8.19
CA TRP A 245 0.82 31.99 8.02
C TRP A 245 0.32 32.64 6.74
N PHE A 246 -0.74 33.43 6.85
CA PHE A 246 -1.31 34.19 5.76
C PHE A 246 -1.26 35.66 6.09
N TYR A 247 -0.79 36.48 5.19
CA TYR A 247 -0.88 37.91 5.27
C TYR A 247 -1.13 38.54 3.92
N GLU A 248 -1.70 39.73 3.93
CA GLU A 248 -1.96 40.49 2.73
C GLU A 248 -0.77 41.36 2.39
N ARG A 249 -0.41 41.33 1.12
CA ARG A 249 0.57 42.26 0.53
C ARG A 249 -0.03 42.92 -0.69
N LYS A 250 0.21 44.20 -0.87
CA LYS A 250 -0.15 44.88 -2.10
C LYS A 250 0.87 44.55 -3.19
N ASN A 251 0.40 44.07 -4.34
CA ASN A 251 1.25 43.87 -5.50
C ASN A 251 1.68 45.20 -6.12
N LEU A 252 2.49 45.17 -7.16
CA LEU A 252 2.98 46.38 -7.86
C LEU A 252 1.87 47.28 -8.44
N PHE A 253 0.66 46.72 -8.62
CA PHE A 253 -0.50 47.44 -9.12
C PHE A 253 -1.45 47.88 -7.99
N GLY A 254 -1.04 47.76 -6.72
CA GLY A 254 -1.84 48.14 -5.56
C GLY A 254 -2.94 47.14 -5.22
N SER A 255 -3.08 46.03 -5.97
CA SER A 255 -4.08 44.98 -5.69
C SER A 255 -3.62 44.09 -4.52
N PRO A 256 -4.53 43.72 -3.62
CA PRO A 256 -4.21 42.83 -2.53
C PRO A 256 -3.88 41.43 -3.03
N THR A 257 -2.76 40.89 -2.55
CA THR A 257 -2.34 39.52 -2.83
C THR A 257 -2.14 38.80 -1.51
N LEU A 258 -2.72 37.61 -1.38
CA LEU A 258 -2.52 36.78 -0.20
C LEU A 258 -1.19 36.03 -0.33
N ILE A 259 -0.30 36.26 0.63
CA ILE A 259 0.96 35.51 0.76
C ILE A 259 0.68 34.38 1.76
N SER A 260 1.01 33.18 1.38
CA SER A 260 0.90 31.99 2.23
C SER A 260 2.29 31.43 2.55
N GLY A 261 2.55 31.29 3.83
CA GLY A 261 3.60 30.53 4.48
C GLY A 261 5.01 30.59 3.90
N ASP A 262 5.94 31.08 4.70
CA ASP A 262 7.38 31.08 4.36
C ASP A 262 7.99 29.68 4.62
N PHE A 263 7.45 28.63 3.97
CA PHE A 263 7.89 27.24 4.17
C PHE A 263 9.36 27.01 3.84
N GLN A 264 9.94 27.79 2.94
CA GLN A 264 11.36 27.69 2.62
C GLN A 264 12.22 28.14 3.80
N LEU A 265 11.77 29.15 4.55
CA LEU A 265 12.45 29.61 5.76
C LEU A 265 12.36 28.56 6.87
N VAL A 266 11.18 27.96 7.04
CA VAL A 266 11.00 26.84 7.98
C VAL A 266 11.93 25.68 7.64
N ALA A 267 12.12 25.36 6.36
CA ALA A 267 13.04 24.32 5.91
C ALA A 267 14.51 24.58 6.26
N SER A 268 14.89 25.84 6.46
CA SER A 268 16.25 26.24 6.78
C SER A 268 16.44 26.60 8.27
N SER A 269 15.40 26.41 9.08
CA SER A 269 15.42 26.76 10.49
C SER A 269 16.30 25.80 11.29
N PRO A 270 17.29 26.32 12.08
CA PRO A 270 17.95 25.53 13.11
C PRO A 270 17.04 25.29 14.34
N GLN A 271 15.97 26.11 14.48
CA GLN A 271 14.99 25.94 15.55
C GLN A 271 14.06 24.77 15.27
N PRO A 272 13.73 23.96 16.28
CA PRO A 272 12.71 22.93 16.17
C PRO A 272 11.32 23.53 15.88
N VAL A 273 10.71 23.18 14.73
CA VAL A 273 9.39 23.66 14.34
C VAL A 273 8.37 22.52 14.38
N PHE A 274 7.34 22.70 15.21
CA PHE A 274 6.20 21.77 15.29
C PHE A 274 4.97 22.37 14.62
N ALA A 275 4.12 21.53 14.06
CA ALA A 275 2.95 21.98 13.33
C ALA A 275 1.64 21.54 13.97
N LEU A 276 0.66 22.45 13.99
CA LEU A 276 -0.74 22.12 14.34
C LEU A 276 -1.57 21.61 13.15
N ARG A 277 -1.00 21.66 11.94
CA ARG A 277 -1.69 21.19 10.73
C ARG A 277 -0.92 20.03 10.10
N GLY A 278 -1.55 18.86 10.00
CA GLY A 278 -0.93 17.65 9.47
C GLY A 278 -0.40 17.77 8.03
N ALA A 279 -1.00 18.65 7.25
CA ALA A 279 -0.58 18.95 5.87
C ALA A 279 0.86 19.48 5.75
N TYR A 280 1.45 19.98 6.85
CA TYR A 280 2.81 20.52 6.84
C TYR A 280 3.89 19.48 7.14
N ILE A 281 3.55 18.37 7.76
CA ILE A 281 4.56 17.39 8.22
C ILE A 281 5.39 16.77 7.09
N ASN A 282 4.85 16.74 5.87
CA ASN A 282 5.60 16.32 4.69
C ASN A 282 6.50 17.41 4.11
N LYS A 283 6.45 18.63 4.64
CA LYS A 283 7.31 19.75 4.25
C LYS A 283 8.60 19.69 5.03
N ALA A 284 9.70 20.12 4.40
CA ALA A 284 10.98 20.25 5.10
C ALA A 284 10.90 21.27 6.25
N GLY A 285 11.65 21.05 7.31
CA GLY A 285 11.72 21.90 8.48
C GLY A 285 10.70 21.59 9.58
N PHE A 286 9.62 20.87 9.28
CA PHE A 286 8.64 20.50 10.28
C PHE A 286 8.97 19.16 10.92
N ILE A 287 9.09 19.13 12.24
CA ILE A 287 9.39 17.91 13.00
C ILE A 287 8.16 17.04 13.13
N GLY A 288 7.04 17.61 13.60
CA GLY A 288 5.86 16.80 13.90
C GLY A 288 4.76 17.59 14.59
N GLY A 289 3.80 16.84 15.11
CA GLY A 289 2.67 17.31 15.90
C GLY A 289 1.72 16.17 16.21
N TYR A 290 0.68 16.45 16.96
CA TYR A 290 -0.46 15.54 17.16
C TYR A 290 -1.60 15.90 16.21
N PHE A 291 -2.25 14.87 15.67
CA PHE A 291 -3.35 15.05 14.71
C PHE A 291 -4.47 14.06 15.01
N TYR A 292 -5.71 14.45 14.72
CA TYR A 292 -6.84 13.54 14.80
C TYR A 292 -6.75 12.44 13.73
N ASP A 293 -7.45 11.32 13.97
CA ASP A 293 -7.45 10.18 13.05
C ASP A 293 -8.32 10.47 11.82
N GLN A 294 -7.66 10.70 10.68
CA GLN A 294 -8.31 10.97 9.41
C GLN A 294 -9.24 9.82 8.96
N ALA A 295 -8.87 8.57 9.22
CA ALA A 295 -9.70 7.42 8.85
C ALA A 295 -10.97 7.33 9.72
N GLU A 296 -10.90 7.70 11.00
CA GLU A 296 -12.09 7.83 11.86
C GLU A 296 -13.03 8.91 11.35
N LEU A 297 -12.48 10.06 10.95
CA LEU A 297 -13.22 11.17 10.37
C LEU A 297 -13.93 10.76 9.06
N GLU A 298 -13.20 10.18 8.13
CA GLU A 298 -13.73 9.71 6.85
C GLU A 298 -14.84 8.69 7.03
N LYS A 299 -14.66 7.75 7.95
CA LYS A 299 -15.70 6.77 8.30
C LYS A 299 -16.96 7.45 8.84
N SER A 300 -16.81 8.36 9.80
CA SER A 300 -17.94 9.08 10.39
C SER A 300 -18.69 9.91 9.36
N LEU A 301 -17.96 10.56 8.47
CA LEU A 301 -18.52 11.35 7.37
C LEU A 301 -19.29 10.46 6.37
N THR A 302 -18.72 9.33 5.99
CA THR A 302 -19.35 8.33 5.11
C THR A 302 -20.64 7.80 5.71
N ASP A 303 -20.62 7.43 7.00
CA ASP A 303 -21.78 6.91 7.72
C ASP A 303 -22.91 7.96 7.81
N ILE A 304 -22.58 9.23 8.06
CA ILE A 304 -23.55 10.32 8.14
C ILE A 304 -24.14 10.65 6.77
N ILE A 305 -23.31 10.72 5.71
CA ILE A 305 -23.81 10.91 4.33
C ILE A 305 -24.77 9.78 3.96
N GLY A 306 -24.44 8.53 4.28
CA GLY A 306 -25.33 7.41 4.04
C GLY A 306 -26.69 7.55 4.74
N GLN A 307 -26.71 7.96 6.01
CA GLN A 307 -27.94 8.20 6.77
C GLN A 307 -28.75 9.39 6.20
N MET A 308 -28.06 10.45 5.78
CA MET A 308 -28.65 11.63 5.14
C MET A 308 -29.37 11.27 3.84
N LEU A 309 -28.73 10.48 2.99
CA LEU A 309 -29.32 10.01 1.72
C LEU A 309 -30.50 9.06 1.92
N GLN A 310 -30.55 8.35 3.05
CA GLN A 310 -31.72 7.54 3.46
C GLN A 310 -32.88 8.40 4.03
N GLY A 311 -32.75 9.72 4.05
CA GLY A 311 -33.77 10.64 4.51
C GLY A 311 -33.85 10.86 6.03
N LYS A 312 -32.81 10.44 6.77
CA LYS A 312 -32.74 10.70 8.21
C LYS A 312 -32.52 12.19 8.46
N LYS A 313 -33.25 12.77 9.42
CA LYS A 313 -33.02 14.15 9.84
C LYS A 313 -31.67 14.27 10.55
N LEU A 314 -30.81 15.16 10.08
CA LEU A 314 -29.45 15.29 10.63
C LEU A 314 -29.43 15.86 12.05
N ARG A 315 -30.44 16.67 12.42
CA ARG A 315 -30.61 17.13 13.82
C ARG A 315 -30.78 15.99 14.82
N ASP A 316 -31.24 14.81 14.39
CA ASP A 316 -31.39 13.63 15.25
C ASP A 316 -30.08 12.81 15.37
N ILE A 317 -29.09 13.13 14.57
CA ILE A 317 -27.77 12.49 14.61
C ILE A 317 -26.88 13.24 15.61
N PRO A 318 -26.34 12.60 16.65
CA PRO A 318 -25.44 13.24 17.61
C PRO A 318 -24.24 13.88 16.93
N PHE A 319 -23.73 14.96 17.49
CA PHE A 319 -22.46 15.53 17.08
C PHE A 319 -21.33 14.51 17.25
N VAL A 320 -20.42 14.47 16.29
CA VAL A 320 -19.29 13.54 16.27
C VAL A 320 -18.03 14.28 16.68
N TYR A 321 -17.48 13.89 17.82
CA TYR A 321 -16.20 14.37 18.33
C TYR A 321 -15.10 13.36 18.03
N SER A 322 -13.96 13.84 17.58
CA SER A 322 -12.80 12.97 17.32
C SER A 322 -12.29 12.39 18.63
N LYS A 323 -12.21 11.05 18.70
CA LYS A 323 -11.77 10.31 19.89
C LYS A 323 -10.34 9.82 19.80
N LYS A 324 -9.80 9.77 18.61
CA LYS A 324 -8.48 9.24 18.34
C LYS A 324 -7.56 10.31 17.78
N SER A 325 -6.40 10.37 18.36
CA SER A 325 -5.29 11.19 17.86
C SER A 325 -3.99 10.41 17.91
N TYR A 326 -3.05 10.81 17.12
CA TYR A 326 -1.73 10.19 17.08
C TYR A 326 -0.65 11.24 16.80
N PRO A 327 0.54 11.04 17.38
CA PRO A 327 1.71 11.84 17.05
C PRO A 327 2.27 11.39 15.70
N LEU A 328 2.49 12.35 14.82
CA LEU A 328 3.09 12.16 13.50
C LEU A 328 4.40 12.95 13.46
N VAL A 329 5.51 12.27 13.19
CA VAL A 329 6.85 12.86 13.23
C VAL A 329 7.60 12.55 11.94
N ASN A 330 8.19 13.56 11.33
CA ASN A 330 9.10 13.40 10.20
C ASN A 330 10.48 12.96 10.71
N TYR A 331 10.75 11.66 10.58
CA TYR A 331 11.99 11.06 11.08
C TYR A 331 13.26 11.66 10.48
N ALA A 332 13.21 12.04 9.19
CA ALA A 332 14.36 12.65 8.53
C ALA A 332 14.65 14.03 9.14
N GLN A 333 13.63 14.86 9.37
CA GLN A 333 13.78 16.17 10.01
C GLN A 333 14.22 16.03 11.46
N LEU A 334 13.60 15.11 12.22
CA LEU A 334 13.98 14.84 13.61
C LEU A 334 15.49 14.53 13.73
N LYS A 335 16.05 13.75 12.79
CA LYS A 335 17.48 13.43 12.78
C LYS A 335 18.36 14.59 12.31
N LEU A 336 17.88 15.42 11.39
CA LEU A 336 18.59 16.65 10.99
C LEU A 336 18.73 17.62 12.16
N ASP A 337 17.70 17.76 12.98
CA ASP A 337 17.69 18.63 14.15
C ASP A 337 18.39 17.98 15.38
N GLY A 338 19.00 16.81 15.21
CA GLY A 338 19.72 16.11 16.27
C GLY A 338 18.85 15.58 17.42
N LEU A 339 17.53 15.47 17.21
CA LEU A 339 16.60 15.05 18.26
C LEU A 339 16.55 13.53 18.42
N ASP A 340 16.29 13.10 19.67
CA ASP A 340 16.20 11.68 19.99
C ASP A 340 14.79 11.14 19.71
N ALA A 341 14.73 10.09 18.90
CA ALA A 341 13.47 9.40 18.60
C ALA A 341 12.87 8.68 19.81
N ASP A 342 13.65 8.34 20.82
CA ASP A 342 13.19 7.66 22.03
C ASP A 342 12.41 8.61 22.97
N LEU A 343 12.58 9.93 22.79
CA LEU A 343 11.77 10.94 23.47
C LEU A 343 10.39 11.13 22.84
N CYS A 344 10.16 10.64 21.63
CA CYS A 344 8.83 10.67 21.02
C CYS A 344 7.83 9.80 21.83
N PRO A 345 6.54 10.12 21.80
CA PRO A 345 5.51 9.25 22.34
C PRO A 345 5.58 7.82 21.77
N SER A 346 5.24 6.80 22.57
CA SER A 346 5.37 5.39 22.19
C SER A 346 4.56 4.98 20.95
N ASN A 347 3.45 5.69 20.68
CA ASN A 347 2.56 5.46 19.55
C ASN A 347 2.88 6.35 18.33
N THR A 348 4.07 6.95 18.27
CA THR A 348 4.46 7.86 17.19
C THR A 348 4.51 7.14 15.85
N ILE A 349 3.83 7.73 14.86
CA ILE A 349 3.95 7.35 13.45
C ILE A 349 5.09 8.17 12.85
N PHE A 350 6.11 7.48 12.38
CA PHE A 350 7.24 8.14 11.72
C PHE A 350 7.07 8.17 10.21
N LEU A 351 7.04 9.37 9.64
CA LEU A 351 7.20 9.58 8.21
C LEU A 351 8.68 9.56 7.83
N ASN A 352 8.99 9.15 6.61
CA ASN A 352 10.35 9.14 6.06
C ASN A 352 11.38 8.36 6.92
N LYS A 353 10.91 7.43 7.77
CA LYS A 353 11.80 6.55 8.50
C LYS A 353 12.38 5.51 7.55
N PRO A 354 13.71 5.40 7.44
CA PRO A 354 14.33 4.40 6.58
C PRO A 354 13.92 3.00 7.03
N LEU A 355 13.62 2.14 6.05
CA LEU A 355 13.32 0.74 6.34
C LEU A 355 14.52 0.07 7.02
N THR A 356 14.27 -0.69 8.07
CA THR A 356 15.30 -1.53 8.69
C THR A 356 15.81 -2.56 7.68
N PHE A 357 17.04 -3.07 7.88
CA PHE A 357 17.62 -4.12 7.05
C PHE A 357 16.64 -5.29 6.87
N TRP A 358 15.98 -5.73 7.95
CA TRP A 358 15.00 -6.79 7.91
C TRP A 358 13.77 -6.43 7.07
N GLN A 359 13.19 -5.24 7.25
CA GLN A 359 12.02 -4.79 6.48
C GLN A 359 12.33 -4.68 4.98
N LYS A 360 13.55 -4.22 4.63
CA LYS A 360 13.99 -4.06 3.24
C LYS A 360 14.26 -5.39 2.55
N TYR A 361 14.87 -6.35 3.27
CA TYR A 361 15.39 -7.59 2.66
C TYR A 361 14.65 -8.86 3.09
N ARG A 362 13.63 -8.79 3.96
CA ARG A 362 12.92 -9.97 4.50
C ARG A 362 12.48 -10.97 3.43
N TRP A 363 11.93 -10.49 2.33
CA TRP A 363 11.46 -11.35 1.26
C TRP A 363 12.61 -12.03 0.51
N TRP A 364 13.72 -11.34 0.32
CA TRP A 364 14.95 -11.91 -0.26
C TRP A 364 15.58 -12.96 0.66
N ILE A 365 15.60 -12.70 1.97
CA ILE A 365 16.11 -13.64 2.97
C ILE A 365 15.22 -14.89 3.01
N ILE A 366 13.89 -14.72 3.09
CA ILE A 366 12.93 -15.83 3.11
C ILE A 366 13.04 -16.66 1.82
N SER A 367 13.02 -16.04 0.65
CA SER A 367 13.14 -16.75 -0.63
C SER A 367 14.48 -17.46 -0.79
N GLY A 368 15.58 -16.84 -0.37
CA GLY A 368 16.90 -17.46 -0.35
C GLY A 368 16.98 -18.68 0.58
N THR A 369 16.36 -18.58 1.76
CA THR A 369 16.29 -19.70 2.71
C THR A 369 15.46 -20.86 2.14
N ILE A 370 14.31 -20.58 1.51
CA ILE A 370 13.48 -21.62 0.87
C ILE A 370 14.26 -22.29 -0.27
N LEU A 371 14.97 -21.51 -1.09
CA LEU A 371 15.79 -22.04 -2.16
C LEU A 371 16.90 -22.96 -1.62
N LEU A 372 17.61 -22.54 -0.57
CA LEU A 372 18.65 -23.34 0.05
C LEU A 372 18.08 -24.65 0.59
N LEU A 373 16.96 -24.62 1.30
CA LEU A 373 16.31 -25.83 1.79
C LEU A 373 15.87 -26.77 0.66
N SER A 374 15.34 -26.22 -0.43
CA SER A 374 14.97 -27.04 -1.60
C SER A 374 16.18 -27.73 -2.23
N LEU A 375 17.31 -27.03 -2.33
CA LEU A 375 18.57 -27.61 -2.84
C LEU A 375 19.06 -28.74 -1.91
N VAL A 376 19.00 -28.58 -0.61
CA VAL A 376 19.35 -29.61 0.38
C VAL A 376 18.46 -30.85 0.21
N VAL A 377 17.15 -30.65 0.04
CA VAL A 377 16.19 -31.76 -0.18
C VAL A 377 16.48 -32.46 -1.49
N ILE A 378 16.78 -31.75 -2.58
CA ILE A 378 17.12 -32.31 -3.88
C ILE A 378 18.44 -33.13 -3.75
N ALA A 379 19.45 -32.57 -3.10
CA ALA A 379 20.73 -33.27 -2.88
C ALA A 379 20.53 -34.56 -2.06
N PHE A 380 19.66 -34.50 -1.04
CA PHE A 380 19.31 -35.67 -0.24
C PHE A 380 18.59 -36.75 -1.07
N ILE A 381 17.66 -36.36 -1.91
CA ILE A 381 16.94 -37.27 -2.84
C ILE A 381 17.95 -37.92 -3.80
N ILE A 382 18.85 -37.14 -4.41
CA ILE A 382 19.89 -37.66 -5.30
C ILE A 382 20.77 -38.65 -4.55
N TYR A 383 21.18 -38.34 -3.31
CA TYR A 383 21.96 -39.25 -2.48
C TYR A 383 21.22 -40.58 -2.24
N LEU A 384 19.96 -40.55 -1.93
CA LEU A 384 19.15 -41.76 -1.73
C LEU A 384 19.04 -42.61 -3.03
N PHE A 385 18.83 -41.94 -4.17
CA PHE A 385 18.84 -42.64 -5.48
C PHE A 385 20.15 -43.28 -5.80
N GLN A 386 21.27 -42.60 -5.57
CA GLN A 386 22.62 -43.18 -5.78
C GLN A 386 22.84 -44.38 -4.85
N ARG A 387 22.47 -44.30 -3.58
CA ARG A 387 22.57 -45.43 -2.64
C ARG A 387 21.77 -46.64 -3.11
N LYS A 388 20.53 -46.42 -3.56
CA LYS A 388 19.66 -47.48 -4.11
C LYS A 388 20.29 -48.10 -5.38
N LYS A 389 20.83 -47.27 -6.27
CA LYS A 389 21.52 -47.77 -7.51
C LYS A 389 22.73 -48.62 -7.19
N ILE A 390 23.57 -48.19 -6.24
CA ILE A 390 24.75 -48.96 -5.79
C ILE A 390 24.31 -50.29 -5.16
N ALA A 391 23.29 -50.26 -4.28
CA ALA A 391 22.78 -51.48 -3.66
C ALA A 391 22.21 -52.47 -4.67
N LEU A 392 21.45 -51.98 -5.66
CA LEU A 392 20.90 -52.80 -6.75
C LEU A 392 22.03 -53.43 -7.63
N PHE A 393 23.02 -52.60 -7.95
CA PHE A 393 24.17 -53.06 -8.74
C PHE A 393 24.98 -54.14 -7.97
N SER A 394 25.20 -53.94 -6.68
CA SER A 394 25.88 -54.93 -5.81
C SER A 394 25.07 -56.23 -5.71
N ALA A 395 23.74 -56.13 -5.54
CA ALA A 395 22.90 -57.33 -5.50
C ALA A 395 22.92 -58.10 -6.84
N HIS A 396 22.89 -57.38 -7.97
CA HIS A 396 22.96 -57.98 -9.31
C HIS A 396 24.29 -58.69 -9.50
N ASN A 397 25.42 -58.05 -9.20
CA ASN A 397 26.74 -58.68 -9.29
C ASN A 397 26.86 -59.92 -8.40
N THR A 398 26.32 -59.89 -7.19
CA THR A 398 26.32 -61.03 -6.29
C THR A 398 25.52 -62.20 -6.87
N LEU A 399 24.40 -61.95 -7.49
CA LEU A 399 23.58 -62.98 -8.17
C LEU A 399 24.34 -63.60 -9.33
N VAL A 400 24.94 -62.78 -10.20
CA VAL A 400 25.76 -63.29 -11.35
C VAL A 400 26.97 -64.12 -10.90
N CYS A 401 27.70 -63.65 -9.89
CA CYS A 401 28.87 -64.38 -9.40
C CYS A 401 28.52 -65.69 -8.73
N ASN A 402 27.37 -65.82 -8.13
CA ASN A 402 26.94 -67.05 -7.40
C ASN A 402 26.04 -67.97 -8.24
N MET A 403 25.82 -67.68 -9.54
CA MET A 403 25.09 -68.59 -10.43
C MET A 403 25.75 -69.89 -10.51
N PRO A 404 25.03 -71.06 -10.36
CA PRO A 404 25.61 -72.41 -10.46
C PRO A 404 25.87 -72.89 -11.88
N ILE A 405 25.75 -72.00 -12.87
CA ILE A 405 25.99 -72.21 -14.27
C ILE A 405 27.01 -71.20 -14.78
N SER A 406 27.79 -71.63 -15.79
CA SER A 406 28.76 -70.76 -16.50
C SER A 406 27.97 -69.68 -17.22
N TYR A 407 28.29 -68.38 -16.99
CA TYR A 407 27.61 -67.27 -17.60
C TYR A 407 28.56 -66.17 -18.04
N THR A 408 28.35 -65.67 -19.26
CA THR A 408 29.00 -64.46 -19.76
C THR A 408 28.05 -63.68 -20.65
N GLN A 409 28.34 -62.42 -20.78
CA GLN A 409 27.64 -61.53 -21.69
C GLN A 409 28.56 -61.10 -22.81
N ALA A 410 28.02 -60.99 -24.03
CA ALA A 410 28.79 -60.53 -25.16
C ALA A 410 28.08 -59.50 -25.99
N LYS A 411 28.79 -58.42 -26.35
CA LYS A 411 28.31 -57.40 -27.26
C LYS A 411 28.66 -57.77 -28.69
N VAL A 412 27.70 -57.73 -29.59
CA VAL A 412 27.83 -58.19 -30.98
C VAL A 412 27.73 -56.98 -31.92
N ALA A 413 28.73 -56.89 -32.84
CA ALA A 413 28.64 -55.98 -33.97
C ALA A 413 28.15 -56.73 -35.22
N PHE A 414 27.24 -56.10 -35.97
CA PHE A 414 26.66 -56.68 -37.18
C PHE A 414 27.11 -55.90 -38.41
N ASP A 415 27.27 -56.58 -39.56
CA ASP A 415 27.41 -55.92 -40.84
C ASP A 415 26.08 -55.46 -41.44
N GLU A 416 26.11 -54.80 -42.62
CA GLU A 416 24.89 -54.34 -43.33
C GLU A 416 23.97 -55.51 -43.75
N LYS A 417 24.42 -56.74 -43.76
CA LYS A 417 23.61 -57.93 -44.07
C LYS A 417 23.06 -58.63 -42.81
N GLY A 418 23.40 -58.11 -41.65
CA GLY A 418 22.99 -58.67 -40.38
C GLY A 418 23.77 -59.89 -39.93
N GLU A 419 25.01 -60.07 -40.46
CA GLU A 419 25.92 -61.07 -39.97
C GLU A 419 26.78 -60.56 -38.82
N ALA A 420 26.98 -61.38 -37.79
CA ALA A 420 27.86 -61.02 -36.65
C ALA A 420 29.32 -61.01 -37.07
N ILE A 421 29.89 -59.79 -37.08
CA ILE A 421 31.30 -59.60 -37.54
C ILE A 421 32.28 -59.45 -36.39
N ASP A 422 31.83 -59.04 -35.22
CA ASP A 422 32.70 -58.96 -34.03
C ASP A 422 31.86 -59.27 -32.76
N ILE A 423 32.47 -60.03 -31.87
CA ILE A 423 31.87 -60.48 -30.63
C ILE A 423 32.78 -60.11 -29.47
N LYS A 424 32.44 -59.09 -28.75
CA LYS A 424 33.22 -58.65 -27.58
C LYS A 424 32.63 -59.20 -26.32
N TYR A 425 33.32 -60.13 -25.70
CA TYR A 425 32.90 -60.68 -24.42
C TYR A 425 33.06 -59.61 -23.29
N GLN A 426 32.07 -59.56 -22.42
CA GLN A 426 32.13 -58.78 -21.20
C GLN A 426 32.57 -59.70 -20.04
N ALA A 427 32.51 -59.17 -18.81
CA ALA A 427 32.86 -59.99 -17.65
C ALA A 427 31.89 -61.16 -17.47
N GLY A 428 32.48 -62.38 -17.44
CA GLY A 428 31.74 -63.58 -17.08
C GLY A 428 31.83 -63.89 -15.59
N ASN A 429 30.97 -64.79 -15.10
CA ASN A 429 31.09 -65.27 -13.74
C ASN A 429 32.37 -66.18 -13.55
N SER A 430 32.66 -66.51 -12.29
CA SER A 430 33.83 -67.30 -11.95
C SER A 430 33.89 -68.68 -12.67
N LEU A 431 32.69 -69.28 -12.83
CA LEU A 431 32.61 -70.61 -13.54
C LEU A 431 32.96 -70.43 -15.03
N PHE A 432 32.45 -69.38 -15.67
CA PHE A 432 32.82 -69.11 -17.08
C PHE A 432 34.29 -68.84 -17.22
N ASN A 433 34.88 -68.01 -16.42
CA ASN A 433 36.30 -67.61 -16.50
C ASN A 433 37.24 -68.79 -16.18
N ASN A 434 36.77 -69.80 -15.45
CA ASN A 434 37.56 -71.00 -15.20
C ASN A 434 37.52 -72.00 -16.35
N LEU A 435 36.40 -72.03 -17.12
CA LEU A 435 36.19 -73.00 -18.18
C LEU A 435 36.61 -72.47 -19.58
N PHE A 436 36.45 -71.18 -19.76
CA PHE A 436 36.65 -70.55 -21.07
C PHE A 436 37.59 -69.37 -20.98
N THR A 437 38.29 -69.11 -22.08
CA THR A 437 39.10 -67.90 -22.30
C THR A 437 38.46 -67.06 -23.37
N THR A 438 38.48 -65.78 -23.18
CA THR A 438 37.98 -64.76 -24.13
C THR A 438 39.08 -64.09 -24.93
N ASN A 439 40.36 -64.36 -24.56
CA ASN A 439 41.54 -63.80 -25.23
C ASN A 439 42.23 -64.95 -26.11
N GLU A 440 42.90 -64.53 -27.18
CA GLU A 440 43.63 -65.42 -28.05
C GLU A 440 44.89 -66.00 -27.40
N GLU A 441 45.23 -65.63 -26.16
CA GLU A 441 46.31 -66.24 -25.44
C GLU A 441 45.98 -67.69 -25.10
N ASN A 442 46.80 -68.65 -25.70
CA ASN A 442 46.66 -70.07 -25.54
C ASN A 442 46.94 -70.52 -24.09
N ASP A 443 45.92 -70.46 -23.27
CA ASP A 443 45.91 -71.24 -22.05
C ASP A 443 45.48 -72.69 -22.40
N MET A 444 46.40 -73.56 -22.43
CA MET A 444 46.21 -74.96 -22.91
C MET A 444 45.18 -75.76 -22.10
N ASN A 445 44.73 -75.20 -20.98
CA ASN A 445 43.74 -75.80 -20.08
C ASN A 445 42.32 -75.21 -20.21
N LYS A 446 42.11 -74.19 -21.06
CA LYS A 446 40.80 -73.57 -21.22
C LYS A 446 40.32 -73.67 -22.67
N ASN A 447 38.99 -73.80 -22.80
CA ASN A 447 38.34 -73.77 -24.10
C ASN A 447 38.17 -72.30 -24.60
N SER A 448 38.39 -72.09 -25.87
CA SER A 448 38.12 -70.77 -26.48
C SER A 448 36.79 -70.78 -27.20
N LEU A 449 35.94 -69.77 -26.89
CA LEU A 449 34.66 -69.61 -27.59
C LEU A 449 34.87 -69.27 -29.08
N SER A 450 36.07 -68.84 -29.51
CA SER A 450 36.40 -68.63 -30.91
C SER A 450 36.53 -69.97 -31.72
N GLN A 451 36.62 -71.13 -31.03
CA GLN A 451 36.60 -72.45 -31.64
C GLN A 451 35.19 -72.92 -32.07
N ILE A 452 34.15 -72.17 -31.74
CA ILE A 452 32.75 -72.48 -32.07
C ILE A 452 32.41 -71.84 -33.42
N ASP A 453 32.75 -72.45 -34.51
CA ASP A 453 32.53 -71.96 -35.89
C ASP A 453 31.08 -71.61 -36.18
N CYS A 454 30.11 -72.23 -35.53
CA CYS A 454 28.65 -72.00 -35.69
C CYS A 454 28.12 -70.86 -34.82
N LEU A 455 28.90 -70.30 -33.89
CA LEU A 455 28.47 -69.31 -32.95
C LEU A 455 27.86 -68.03 -33.63
N PRO A 456 28.54 -67.42 -34.66
CA PRO A 456 27.95 -66.25 -35.33
C PRO A 456 26.59 -66.53 -35.96
N ARG A 457 26.37 -67.72 -36.49
CA ARG A 457 25.10 -68.14 -37.08
C ARG A 457 23.97 -68.26 -36.02
N PHE A 458 24.27 -68.82 -34.87
CA PHE A 458 23.33 -68.94 -33.79
C PHE A 458 22.96 -67.54 -33.21
N ILE A 459 23.94 -66.67 -33.08
CA ILE A 459 23.75 -65.26 -32.66
C ILE A 459 22.77 -64.58 -33.62
N LYS A 460 22.97 -64.68 -34.93
CA LYS A 460 22.07 -64.10 -35.92
C LYS A 460 20.65 -64.65 -35.76
N MET A 461 20.49 -65.94 -35.51
CA MET A 461 19.17 -66.58 -35.30
C MET A 461 18.48 -66.01 -34.02
N VAL A 462 19.25 -65.88 -32.91
CA VAL A 462 18.73 -65.30 -31.66
C VAL A 462 18.18 -63.87 -31.88
N PHE A 463 18.90 -63.01 -32.62
CA PHE A 463 18.41 -61.66 -32.90
C PHE A 463 17.21 -61.64 -33.88
N LYS A 464 17.19 -62.58 -34.84
CA LYS A 464 16.08 -62.68 -35.81
C LYS A 464 14.83 -63.24 -35.22
N GLU A 465 14.94 -64.36 -34.48
CA GLU A 465 13.80 -65.09 -33.94
C GLU A 465 13.36 -64.61 -32.54
N LYS A 466 14.21 -63.86 -31.87
CA LYS A 466 14.02 -63.36 -30.50
C LYS A 466 13.74 -64.48 -29.48
N GLN A 467 14.28 -65.67 -29.73
CA GLN A 467 14.16 -66.83 -28.85
C GLN A 467 15.54 -67.31 -28.45
N ALA A 468 15.64 -67.93 -27.27
CA ALA A 468 16.86 -68.58 -26.83
C ALA A 468 17.17 -69.81 -27.72
N ILE A 469 18.45 -69.94 -28.07
CA ILE A 469 18.92 -71.09 -28.87
C ILE A 469 19.83 -71.91 -27.99
N THR A 470 19.61 -73.22 -27.99
CA THR A 470 20.41 -74.17 -27.29
C THR A 470 21.18 -75.01 -28.34
N PHE A 471 22.45 -75.16 -28.17
CA PHE A 471 23.29 -76.04 -29.02
C PHE A 471 24.42 -76.67 -28.20
N THR A 472 24.91 -77.77 -28.67
CA THR A 472 26.09 -78.53 -28.07
C THR A 472 27.31 -78.42 -28.94
N HIS A 473 28.46 -78.16 -28.32
CA HIS A 473 29.75 -78.09 -29.00
C HIS A 473 30.79 -78.97 -28.29
N TYR A 474 31.56 -79.66 -29.04
CA TYR A 474 32.68 -80.52 -28.56
C TYR A 474 33.97 -79.77 -28.63
N PHE A 475 34.65 -79.55 -27.50
CA PHE A 475 35.97 -78.94 -27.46
C PHE A 475 37.06 -80.05 -27.46
N LYS A 476 37.87 -80.01 -28.48
CA LYS A 476 38.99 -80.90 -28.61
C LYS A 476 40.10 -80.77 -27.53
N THR A 477 40.23 -79.57 -27.02
CA THR A 477 41.19 -79.18 -25.96
C THR A 477 40.97 -79.93 -24.67
N THR A 478 39.72 -80.01 -24.25
CA THR A 478 39.33 -80.63 -22.98
C THR A 478 38.66 -81.98 -23.13
N HIS A 479 38.46 -82.49 -24.38
CA HIS A 479 37.67 -83.67 -24.67
C HIS A 479 36.28 -83.71 -24.07
N THR A 480 35.61 -82.55 -24.03
CA THR A 480 34.33 -82.41 -23.33
C THR A 480 33.27 -81.75 -24.25
N PHE A 481 32.01 -82.19 -24.10
CA PHE A 481 30.89 -81.58 -24.72
C PHE A 481 30.32 -80.55 -23.75
N TYR A 482 30.05 -79.31 -24.23
CA TYR A 482 29.30 -78.25 -23.49
C TYR A 482 28.03 -77.94 -24.24
N GLU A 483 26.98 -77.80 -23.48
CA GLU A 483 25.68 -77.26 -23.96
C GLU A 483 25.65 -75.77 -23.71
N PHE A 484 25.41 -75.02 -24.73
CA PHE A 484 25.27 -73.55 -24.68
C PHE A 484 23.85 -73.13 -24.88
N ILE A 485 23.39 -72.17 -24.07
CA ILE A 485 22.16 -71.45 -24.24
C ILE A 485 22.50 -70.01 -24.54
N ILE A 486 22.09 -69.47 -25.68
CA ILE A 486 22.31 -68.12 -26.09
C ILE A 486 20.98 -67.46 -26.18
N CYS A 487 20.80 -66.31 -25.50
CA CYS A 487 19.59 -65.50 -25.60
C CYS A 487 19.95 -64.02 -25.76
N GLN A 488 19.02 -63.25 -26.29
CA GLN A 488 19.18 -61.77 -26.40
C GLN A 488 19.10 -61.15 -25.01
N SER A 489 20.07 -60.32 -24.65
CA SER A 489 20.04 -59.54 -23.42
C SER A 489 19.09 -58.36 -23.53
N SER A 490 18.73 -57.75 -22.41
CA SER A 490 17.97 -56.50 -22.36
C SER A 490 18.73 -55.31 -22.97
N GLU A 491 20.04 -55.39 -23.03
CA GLU A 491 20.87 -54.36 -23.66
C GLU A 491 20.91 -54.53 -25.18
N LYS A 492 20.94 -53.42 -25.91
CA LYS A 492 20.94 -53.40 -27.36
C LYS A 492 22.21 -54.06 -27.91
N HIS A 493 22.04 -54.98 -28.85
CA HIS A 493 23.13 -55.73 -29.51
C HIS A 493 23.96 -56.57 -28.52
N THR A 494 23.38 -57.04 -27.46
CA THR A 494 24.03 -57.83 -26.43
C THR A 494 23.34 -59.17 -26.28
N ILE A 495 24.12 -60.25 -26.09
CA ILE A 495 23.67 -61.62 -25.84
C ILE A 495 24.16 -62.09 -24.48
N ASP A 496 23.34 -62.88 -23.83
CA ASP A 496 23.71 -63.65 -22.65
C ASP A 496 24.03 -65.11 -23.10
N ILE A 497 25.13 -65.64 -22.61
CA ILE A 497 25.61 -66.98 -22.91
C ILE A 497 25.75 -67.73 -21.60
N PHE A 498 25.05 -68.82 -21.54
CA PHE A 498 25.05 -69.75 -20.41
C PHE A 498 25.69 -71.05 -20.77
#